data_6d34cd5179bbe176e05df21938c3c148
#
_entry.id   6d34cd5179bbe176e05df21938c3c148
#
_cell.length_a   1.000
_cell.length_b   1.000
_cell.length_c   1.000
_cell.angle_alpha   90.00
_cell.angle_beta   90.00
_cell.angle_gamma   90.00
#
_symmetry.space_group_name_H-M   'P 1'
#
loop_
_entity.id
_entity.type
_entity.pdbx_description
1 polymer ?
#
loop_
_entity_poly.entity_id
_entity_poly.type
_entity_poly.pdbx_seq_one_letter_code
_entity_poly.pdbx_strand_id
1 'polypeptide(L)'
;MSRCYNKVNRTGKGNDEILNYSKDIERSVEYIESNIKEILTPEMISKHTGYSLYHFCRVFQICMGVSIMEYVRKRRLSLASIELFKGRRILDISVDYGFETQSGFTKAFRKEFGFSPTQFAVRMADVYHYISGEKNNIEHGGLCMIPTIITKPSFKVAGYGIKTNITNESMTKDIAAFWNNYDTNGWEDKLYDQLTPPKHGEVGICVPESKDSDSLVYLLGVIVENFNKVTPDMITLEVPEATYAVFTTPPVDVTVGGRNGKENTEDFPNAVRQTWKYIFQEWFEKSDYEYDETKLDFEYYDERCHFRPDTVMDIYVPVIKKK
;
A
#
# COMPACT_ATOMS: atom_id res chain seq x y z
N MET A 1 5.52 -16.34 -20.62
CA MET A 1 6.14 -16.35 -19.28
C MET A 1 5.28 -17.13 -18.30
N SER A 2 5.25 -18.47 -18.45
CA SER A 2 4.27 -19.34 -17.74
C SER A 2 4.99 -20.41 -16.92
N ARG A 3 5.87 -20.04 -15.95
CA ARG A 3 6.62 -21.07 -15.16
C ARG A 3 7.08 -20.66 -13.77
N CYS A 4 6.45 -19.72 -13.07
CA CYS A 4 6.92 -19.31 -11.72
C CYS A 4 5.91 -19.52 -10.56
N TYR A 5 4.80 -20.24 -10.78
CA TYR A 5 3.90 -20.58 -9.67
C TYR A 5 4.02 -22.08 -9.32
N ASN A 6 5.19 -22.54 -8.88
CA ASN A 6 5.34 -23.86 -8.32
C ASN A 6 5.54 -23.83 -6.81
N LYS A 7 4.56 -24.45 -6.13
CA LYS A 7 4.57 -25.05 -4.80
C LYS A 7 5.71 -24.64 -3.86
N VAL A 8 5.39 -23.78 -2.89
CA VAL A 8 6.14 -23.74 -1.64
C VAL A 8 5.65 -24.90 -0.77
N ASN A 9 6.50 -25.93 -0.61
CA ASN A 9 6.35 -26.94 0.41
C ASN A 9 6.45 -26.26 1.78
N ARG A 10 5.36 -26.16 2.52
CA ARG A 10 5.37 -25.93 3.95
C ARG A 10 5.97 -27.17 4.62
N THR A 11 7.27 -27.16 4.91
CA THR A 11 7.86 -28.11 5.84
C THR A 11 7.67 -27.57 7.25
N GLY A 12 6.76 -28.20 7.94
CA GLY A 12 6.54 -28.38 9.33
C GLY A 12 7.24 -27.53 10.37
N LYS A 13 6.44 -26.76 11.11
CA LYS A 13 6.39 -26.86 12.58
C LYS A 13 5.04 -26.30 13.02
N GLY A 14 4.26 -27.12 13.74
CA GLY A 14 2.95 -26.76 14.23
C GLY A 14 3.03 -25.65 15.26
N ASN A 15 2.28 -24.62 14.99
CA ASN A 15 1.43 -23.84 15.87
C ASN A 15 0.46 -23.13 14.95
N ASP A 16 -0.82 -23.44 15.08
CA ASP A 16 -1.93 -22.73 14.43
C ASP A 16 -2.01 -21.30 15.05
N GLU A 17 -1.08 -20.41 14.70
CA GLU A 17 -1.26 -18.99 14.96
C GLU A 17 -2.20 -18.45 13.89
N ILE A 18 -3.42 -18.13 14.32
CA ILE A 18 -4.40 -17.37 13.55
C ILE A 18 -3.70 -16.12 13.04
N LEU A 19 -3.71 -15.90 11.72
CA LEU A 19 -3.17 -14.72 11.07
C LEU A 19 -3.83 -13.46 11.67
N ASN A 20 -3.08 -12.72 12.47
CA ASN A 20 -3.53 -11.49 13.11
C ASN A 20 -2.64 -10.34 12.62
N TYR A 21 -3.04 -9.73 11.52
CA TYR A 21 -2.30 -8.65 10.88
C TYR A 21 -1.94 -7.50 11.83
N SER A 22 -2.85 -7.13 12.74
CA SER A 22 -2.57 -6.08 13.72
C SER A 22 -1.41 -6.45 14.62
N LYS A 23 -1.39 -7.68 15.16
CA LYS A 23 -0.29 -8.16 16.01
C LYS A 23 1.02 -8.30 15.25
N ASP A 24 0.96 -8.73 13.99
CA ASP A 24 2.18 -8.90 13.18
C ASP A 24 2.77 -7.53 12.81
N ILE A 25 1.93 -6.53 12.53
CA ILE A 25 2.39 -5.14 12.38
C ILE A 25 2.98 -4.61 13.69
N GLU A 26 2.33 -4.83 14.84
CA GLU A 26 2.88 -4.45 16.15
C GLU A 26 4.25 -5.09 16.40
N ARG A 27 4.40 -6.40 16.19
CA ARG A 27 5.67 -7.12 16.31
C ARG A 27 6.74 -6.54 15.38
N SER A 28 6.37 -6.20 14.14
CA SER A 28 7.31 -5.60 13.20
C SER A 28 7.74 -4.19 13.63
N VAL A 29 6.83 -3.40 14.18
CA VAL A 29 7.13 -2.09 14.77
C VAL A 29 8.04 -2.24 15.98
N GLU A 30 7.77 -3.17 16.90
CA GLU A 30 8.64 -3.47 18.04
C GLU A 30 10.05 -3.89 17.61
N TYR A 31 10.13 -4.71 16.56
CA TYR A 31 11.43 -5.09 15.99
C TYR A 31 12.18 -3.89 15.40
N ILE A 32 11.48 -3.04 14.64
CA ILE A 32 12.06 -1.80 14.09
C ILE A 32 12.56 -0.89 15.23
N GLU A 33 11.73 -0.62 16.24
CA GLU A 33 12.08 0.25 17.37
C GLU A 33 13.30 -0.28 18.15
N SER A 34 13.36 -1.59 18.36
CA SER A 34 14.46 -2.24 19.07
C SER A 34 15.77 -2.22 18.29
N ASN A 35 15.72 -2.08 16.97
CA ASN A 35 16.90 -2.11 16.08
C ASN A 35 17.04 -0.82 15.26
N ILE A 36 16.44 0.30 15.71
CA ILE A 36 16.28 1.53 14.90
C ILE A 36 17.61 2.15 14.46
N LYS A 37 18.69 1.94 15.20
CA LYS A 37 20.03 2.43 14.87
C LYS A 37 20.84 1.46 13.98
N GLU A 38 20.37 0.22 13.86
CA GLU A 38 21.03 -0.81 13.07
C GLU A 38 20.64 -0.72 11.59
N ILE A 39 21.32 -1.50 10.75
CA ILE A 39 20.93 -1.64 9.35
C ILE A 39 19.62 -2.41 9.29
N LEU A 40 18.57 -1.77 8.83
CA LEU A 40 17.25 -2.37 8.62
C LEU A 40 16.92 -2.40 7.14
N THR A 41 16.46 -3.58 6.67
CA THR A 41 15.92 -3.75 5.31
C THR A 41 14.51 -4.33 5.39
N PRO A 42 13.67 -4.10 4.38
CA PRO A 42 12.34 -4.68 4.34
C PRO A 42 12.34 -6.20 4.44
N GLU A 43 13.33 -6.87 3.85
CA GLU A 43 13.51 -8.34 3.91
C GLU A 43 13.80 -8.82 5.32
N MET A 44 14.61 -8.09 6.08
CA MET A 44 14.91 -8.43 7.48
C MET A 44 13.65 -8.34 8.32
N ILE A 45 12.86 -7.27 8.12
CA ILE A 45 11.64 -7.02 8.90
C ILE A 45 10.55 -8.04 8.53
N SER A 46 10.34 -8.32 7.23
CA SER A 46 9.32 -9.27 6.78
C SER A 46 9.56 -10.71 7.26
N LYS A 47 10.84 -11.12 7.40
CA LYS A 47 11.20 -12.45 7.93
C LYS A 47 10.67 -12.70 9.34
N HIS A 48 10.47 -11.66 10.15
CA HIS A 48 9.93 -11.79 11.50
C HIS A 48 8.41 -12.05 11.53
N THR A 49 7.72 -11.79 10.42
CA THR A 49 6.26 -11.92 10.35
C THR A 49 5.81 -13.20 9.66
N GLY A 50 6.71 -13.90 8.97
CA GLY A 50 6.40 -15.13 8.22
C GLY A 50 5.69 -14.89 6.89
N TYR A 51 5.48 -13.64 6.48
CA TYR A 51 4.90 -13.28 5.19
C TYR A 51 5.97 -13.17 4.08
N SER A 52 5.52 -13.27 2.82
CA SER A 52 6.35 -12.85 1.69
C SER A 52 6.67 -11.35 1.79
N LEU A 53 7.81 -10.93 1.26
CA LEU A 53 8.22 -9.52 1.26
C LEU A 53 7.13 -8.63 0.67
N TYR A 54 6.60 -9.02 -0.50
CA TYR A 54 5.55 -8.26 -1.17
C TYR A 54 4.30 -8.10 -0.30
N HIS A 55 3.78 -9.22 0.24
CA HIS A 55 2.56 -9.18 1.05
C HIS A 55 2.74 -8.34 2.31
N PHE A 56 3.87 -8.53 3.01
CA PHE A 56 4.17 -7.77 4.21
C PHE A 56 4.29 -6.26 3.94
N CYS A 57 5.07 -5.86 2.92
CA CYS A 57 5.21 -4.45 2.54
C CYS A 57 3.85 -3.80 2.24
N ARG A 58 2.98 -4.52 1.52
CA ARG A 58 1.64 -4.04 1.18
C ARG A 58 0.76 -3.88 2.42
N VAL A 59 0.68 -4.90 3.27
CA VAL A 59 -0.10 -4.85 4.52
C VAL A 59 0.42 -3.74 5.43
N PHE A 60 1.74 -3.63 5.60
CA PHE A 60 2.36 -2.58 6.41
C PHE A 60 1.97 -1.19 5.89
N GLN A 61 2.08 -0.96 4.58
CA GLN A 61 1.71 0.32 3.98
C GLN A 61 0.22 0.65 4.14
N ILE A 62 -0.67 -0.34 4.00
CA ILE A 62 -2.12 -0.18 4.22
C ILE A 62 -2.40 0.18 5.68
N CYS A 63 -1.80 -0.56 6.63
CA CYS A 63 -2.04 -0.37 8.05
C CYS A 63 -1.41 0.92 8.60
N MET A 64 -0.19 1.23 8.19
CA MET A 64 0.59 2.36 8.72
C MET A 64 0.49 3.63 7.88
N GLY A 65 -0.06 3.56 6.66
CA GLY A 65 -0.20 4.69 5.73
C GLY A 65 1.11 5.15 5.09
N VAL A 66 2.23 4.48 5.37
CA VAL A 66 3.57 4.78 4.84
C VAL A 66 4.32 3.47 4.54
N SER A 67 5.30 3.51 3.64
CA SER A 67 6.16 2.35 3.40
C SER A 67 7.02 2.03 4.63
N ILE A 68 7.51 0.79 4.73
CA ILE A 68 8.37 0.34 5.85
C ILE A 68 9.59 1.24 6.00
N MET A 69 10.29 1.53 4.90
CA MET A 69 11.52 2.34 4.97
C MET A 69 11.22 3.83 5.23
N GLU A 70 10.08 4.32 4.82
CA GLU A 70 9.62 5.64 5.20
C GLU A 70 9.31 5.71 6.69
N TYR A 71 8.65 4.69 7.25
CA TYR A 71 8.44 4.58 8.68
C TYR A 71 9.76 4.58 9.45
N VAL A 72 10.72 3.72 9.07
CA VAL A 72 12.06 3.67 9.68
C VAL A 72 12.74 5.05 9.60
N ARG A 73 12.71 5.68 8.44
CA ARG A 73 13.32 7.02 8.26
C ARG A 73 12.67 8.07 9.16
N LYS A 74 11.34 8.14 9.22
CA LYS A 74 10.60 9.08 10.06
C LYS A 74 10.90 8.85 11.55
N ARG A 75 10.93 7.59 11.99
CA ARG A 75 11.26 7.25 13.38
C ARG A 75 12.69 7.64 13.75
N ARG A 76 13.66 7.38 12.87
CA ARG A 76 15.05 7.82 13.04
C ARG A 76 15.14 9.33 13.19
N LEU A 77 14.47 10.08 12.33
CA LEU A 77 14.45 11.55 12.42
C LEU A 77 13.78 12.05 13.71
N SER A 78 12.67 11.41 14.11
CA SER A 78 11.98 11.75 15.36
C SER A 78 12.86 11.50 16.59
N LEU A 79 13.55 10.35 16.66
CA LEU A 79 14.45 10.06 17.77
C LEU A 79 15.71 10.95 17.72
N ALA A 80 16.23 11.23 16.53
CA ALA A 80 17.33 12.17 16.34
C ALA A 80 16.99 13.60 16.83
N SER A 81 15.75 14.05 16.66
CA SER A 81 15.30 15.33 17.17
C SER A 81 15.40 15.43 18.71
N ILE A 82 15.15 14.34 19.41
CA ILE A 82 15.32 14.26 20.88
C ILE A 82 16.80 14.33 21.27
N GLU A 83 17.69 13.70 20.52
CA GLU A 83 19.12 13.73 20.78
C GLU A 83 19.74 15.14 20.57
N LEU A 84 19.15 15.93 19.65
CA LEU A 84 19.55 17.34 19.48
C LEU A 84 19.34 18.16 20.75
N PHE A 85 18.25 17.94 21.47
CA PHE A 85 17.99 18.65 22.75
C PHE A 85 18.95 18.23 23.87
N LYS A 86 19.53 17.03 23.79
CA LYS A 86 20.58 16.58 24.71
C LYS A 86 21.95 17.19 24.39
N GLY A 87 22.03 18.08 23.40
CA GLY A 87 23.26 18.77 23.02
C GLY A 87 24.26 17.92 22.26
N ARG A 88 23.82 16.77 21.69
CA ARG A 88 24.68 15.91 20.86
C ARG A 88 25.01 16.59 19.54
N ARG A 89 26.21 16.32 19.02
CA ARG A 89 26.64 16.89 17.73
C ARG A 89 25.84 16.27 16.57
N ILE A 90 25.43 17.10 15.63
CA ILE A 90 24.64 16.69 14.45
C ILE A 90 25.33 15.57 13.66
N LEU A 91 26.65 15.63 13.54
CA LEU A 91 27.42 14.59 12.85
C LEU A 91 27.27 13.23 13.53
N ASP A 92 27.43 13.16 14.85
CA ASP A 92 27.32 11.92 15.61
C ASP A 92 25.90 11.35 15.54
N ILE A 93 24.89 12.21 15.65
CA ILE A 93 23.48 11.83 15.49
C ILE A 93 23.24 11.26 14.09
N SER A 94 23.74 11.92 13.04
CA SER A 94 23.54 11.46 11.66
C SER A 94 24.11 10.06 11.43
N VAL A 95 25.28 9.78 11.97
CA VAL A 95 25.91 8.45 11.88
C VAL A 95 25.13 7.42 12.68
N ASP A 96 24.77 7.72 13.94
CA ASP A 96 24.03 6.80 14.83
C ASP A 96 22.68 6.37 14.26
N TYR A 97 22.03 7.24 13.50
CA TYR A 97 20.73 6.95 12.87
C TYR A 97 20.85 6.53 11.40
N GLY A 98 22.05 6.08 10.97
CA GLY A 98 22.27 5.40 9.69
C GLY A 98 22.15 6.31 8.47
N PHE A 99 22.47 7.62 8.60
CA PHE A 99 22.62 8.50 7.46
C PHE A 99 24.07 8.50 6.97
N GLU A 100 24.26 8.29 5.67
CA GLU A 100 25.60 8.24 5.07
C GLU A 100 26.37 9.54 5.22
N THR A 101 25.66 10.68 5.26
CA THR A 101 26.25 12.01 5.37
C THR A 101 25.43 12.94 6.25
N GLN A 102 26.10 13.84 6.95
CA GLN A 102 25.42 14.93 7.69
C GLN A 102 24.56 15.80 6.79
N SER A 103 24.97 16.02 5.54
CA SER A 103 24.18 16.79 4.56
C SER A 103 22.88 16.06 4.18
N GLY A 104 22.94 14.74 3.97
CA GLY A 104 21.77 13.89 3.72
C GLY A 104 20.78 13.92 4.90
N PHE A 105 21.32 13.77 6.13
CA PHE A 105 20.53 13.92 7.36
C PHE A 105 19.87 15.31 7.44
N THR A 106 20.60 16.38 7.23
CA THR A 106 20.08 17.75 7.32
C THR A 106 18.96 18.00 6.31
N LYS A 107 19.09 17.48 5.07
CA LYS A 107 18.05 17.58 4.05
C LYS A 107 16.78 16.79 4.45
N ALA A 108 16.96 15.55 4.91
CA ALA A 108 15.84 14.70 5.35
C ALA A 108 15.14 15.32 6.56
N PHE A 109 15.90 15.83 7.53
CA PHE A 109 15.38 16.47 8.73
C PHE A 109 14.58 17.73 8.39
N ARG A 110 15.11 18.58 7.50
CA ARG A 110 14.41 19.79 7.04
C ARG A 110 13.12 19.45 6.28
N LYS A 111 13.14 18.39 5.48
CA LYS A 111 11.94 17.92 4.77
C LYS A 111 10.85 17.49 5.75
N GLU A 112 11.22 16.80 6.84
CA GLU A 112 10.28 16.25 7.83
C GLU A 112 9.74 17.33 8.77
N PHE A 113 10.60 18.19 9.30
CA PHE A 113 10.25 19.17 10.35
C PHE A 113 10.15 20.63 9.89
N GLY A 114 10.43 20.92 8.63
CA GLY A 114 10.42 22.28 8.08
C GLY A 114 11.65 23.12 8.42
N PHE A 115 12.51 22.69 9.35
CA PHE A 115 13.69 23.42 9.85
C PHE A 115 14.95 22.55 9.76
N SER A 116 16.12 23.20 9.65
CA SER A 116 17.38 22.48 9.84
C SER A 116 17.53 21.97 11.29
N PRO A 117 18.35 20.93 11.55
CA PRO A 117 18.57 20.42 12.90
C PRO A 117 18.97 21.52 13.90
N THR A 118 19.85 22.44 13.50
CA THR A 118 20.29 23.59 14.34
C THR A 118 19.14 24.53 14.64
N GLN A 119 18.36 24.90 13.62
CA GLN A 119 17.21 25.80 13.81
C GLN A 119 16.11 25.14 14.66
N PHE A 120 15.91 23.83 14.50
CA PHE A 120 14.95 23.06 15.27
C PHE A 120 15.34 23.05 16.77
N ALA A 121 16.60 22.75 17.09
CA ALA A 121 17.08 22.72 18.47
C ALA A 121 16.85 24.07 19.19
N VAL A 122 17.09 25.19 18.49
CA VAL A 122 16.90 26.55 19.08
C VAL A 122 15.41 26.89 19.27
N ARG A 123 14.57 26.55 18.27
CA ARG A 123 13.14 26.97 18.27
C ARG A 123 12.24 26.11 19.14
N MET A 124 12.60 24.84 19.32
CA MET A 124 11.77 23.85 20.02
C MET A 124 12.25 23.57 21.45
N ALA A 125 13.26 24.30 21.95
CA ALA A 125 13.76 24.12 23.32
C ALA A 125 12.64 24.26 24.37
N ASP A 126 11.66 25.13 24.15
CA ASP A 126 10.56 25.39 25.07
C ASP A 126 9.38 24.37 24.89
N VAL A 127 9.34 23.62 23.80
CA VAL A 127 8.23 22.70 23.46
C VAL A 127 8.54 21.25 23.88
N TYR A 128 9.77 20.96 24.24
CA TYR A 128 10.23 19.59 24.55
C TYR A 128 9.44 18.91 25.69
N HIS A 129 8.92 19.66 26.64
CA HIS A 129 8.12 19.09 27.73
C HIS A 129 6.76 18.54 27.30
N TYR A 130 6.27 18.88 26.12
CA TYR A 130 4.94 18.48 25.63
C TYR A 130 4.93 17.18 24.83
N ILE A 131 6.06 16.80 24.19
CA ILE A 131 6.10 15.71 23.19
C ILE A 131 6.37 14.33 23.82
N SER A 132 6.83 14.26 25.05
CA SER A 132 7.24 13.00 25.70
C SER A 132 6.08 12.12 26.22
N GLY A 133 4.83 12.50 26.04
CA GLY A 133 3.67 11.88 26.71
C GLY A 133 2.59 11.25 25.83
N GLU A 134 2.57 11.48 24.52
CA GLU A 134 1.45 10.98 23.70
C GLU A 134 1.77 9.67 22.99
N LYS A 135 1.21 8.59 23.53
CA LYS A 135 0.96 7.37 22.74
C LYS A 135 -0.06 7.72 21.67
N ASN A 136 0.31 7.58 20.40
CA ASN A 136 -0.64 7.67 19.30
C ASN A 136 -1.72 6.60 19.48
N ASN A 137 -2.86 7.01 20.01
CA ASN A 137 -4.07 6.21 19.94
C ASN A 137 -4.51 6.18 18.47
N ILE A 138 -4.38 5.03 17.84
CA ILE A 138 -5.02 4.73 16.57
C ILE A 138 -6.52 4.68 16.89
N GLU A 139 -7.25 5.75 16.57
CA GLU A 139 -8.71 5.75 16.67
C GLU A 139 -9.26 4.73 15.66
N HIS A 140 -9.81 3.66 16.18
CA HIS A 140 -10.57 2.67 15.42
C HIS A 140 -11.96 3.27 15.13
N GLY A 141 -12.09 4.02 14.06
CA GLY A 141 -13.39 4.40 13.51
C GLY A 141 -14.04 3.15 12.92
N GLY A 142 -15.06 2.63 13.58
CA GLY A 142 -15.69 1.36 13.24
C GLY A 142 -16.49 1.42 11.94
N LEU A 143 -15.85 1.18 10.80
CA LEU A 143 -16.51 0.76 9.58
C LEU A 143 -16.88 -0.73 9.73
N CYS A 144 -18.16 -1.07 9.57
CA CYS A 144 -18.60 -2.46 9.53
C CYS A 144 -19.06 -2.76 8.10
N MET A 145 -18.20 -3.43 7.32
CA MET A 145 -18.54 -3.84 5.94
C MET A 145 -18.64 -5.37 5.88
N ILE A 146 -19.72 -5.87 5.31
CA ILE A 146 -19.94 -7.30 5.10
C ILE A 146 -19.61 -7.60 3.63
N PRO A 147 -18.52 -8.32 3.33
CA PRO A 147 -18.18 -8.65 1.96
C PRO A 147 -19.09 -9.74 1.40
N THR A 148 -19.23 -9.76 0.08
CA THR A 148 -19.80 -10.88 -0.64
C THR A 148 -18.69 -11.88 -0.99
N ILE A 149 -18.87 -13.15 -0.64
CA ILE A 149 -17.91 -14.21 -0.99
C ILE A 149 -18.32 -14.83 -2.33
N ILE A 150 -17.43 -14.75 -3.32
CA ILE A 150 -17.66 -15.32 -4.65
C ILE A 150 -16.44 -16.12 -5.13
N THR A 151 -16.67 -17.13 -5.95
CA THR A 151 -15.62 -17.76 -6.75
C THR A 151 -15.68 -17.17 -8.16
N LYS A 152 -14.61 -16.54 -8.60
CA LYS A 152 -14.47 -15.94 -9.93
C LYS A 152 -13.58 -16.84 -10.77
N PRO A 153 -14.04 -17.32 -11.95
CA PRO A 153 -13.21 -18.10 -12.86
C PRO A 153 -12.01 -17.25 -13.37
N SER A 154 -11.03 -17.92 -13.96
CA SER A 154 -9.91 -17.24 -14.59
C SER A 154 -10.40 -16.25 -15.64
N PHE A 155 -9.75 -15.10 -15.74
CA PHE A 155 -10.07 -14.06 -16.72
C PHE A 155 -8.80 -13.37 -17.23
N LYS A 156 -8.92 -12.70 -18.36
CA LYS A 156 -7.82 -12.01 -19.03
C LYS A 156 -7.98 -10.51 -18.89
N VAL A 157 -6.89 -9.82 -18.59
CA VAL A 157 -6.83 -8.35 -18.50
C VAL A 157 -5.79 -7.86 -19.50
N ALA A 158 -6.12 -6.81 -20.22
CA ALA A 158 -5.19 -6.09 -21.08
C ALA A 158 -5.32 -4.59 -20.85
N GLY A 159 -4.22 -3.87 -20.80
CA GLY A 159 -4.22 -2.44 -20.53
C GLY A 159 -2.83 -1.83 -20.43
N TYR A 160 -2.76 -0.67 -19.81
CA TYR A 160 -1.52 0.07 -19.58
C TYR A 160 -0.97 -0.17 -18.18
N GLY A 161 0.33 -0.03 -18.00
CA GLY A 161 0.92 -0.23 -16.69
C GLY A 161 2.28 0.40 -16.53
N ILE A 162 2.72 0.46 -15.29
CA ILE A 162 4.04 0.98 -14.90
C ILE A 162 4.75 -0.02 -13.99
N LYS A 163 6.09 0.01 -14.06
CA LYS A 163 6.92 -0.63 -13.03
C LYS A 163 7.15 0.35 -11.89
N THR A 164 7.02 -0.13 -10.67
CA THR A 164 7.29 0.62 -9.46
C THR A 164 7.85 -0.29 -8.38
N ASN A 165 8.21 0.28 -7.22
CA ASN A 165 8.83 -0.44 -6.12
C ASN A 165 8.00 -0.25 -4.84
N ILE A 166 7.72 -1.36 -4.13
CA ILE A 166 6.86 -1.37 -2.94
C ILE A 166 7.59 -0.94 -1.66
N THR A 167 8.91 -0.97 -1.64
CA THR A 167 9.71 -0.70 -0.43
C THR A 167 9.97 0.78 -0.17
N ASN A 168 9.80 1.64 -1.17
CA ASN A 168 10.01 3.08 -1.09
C ASN A 168 8.73 3.89 -1.35
N GLU A 169 8.83 5.21 -1.15
CA GLU A 169 7.73 6.15 -1.39
C GLU A 169 7.29 6.22 -2.88
N SER A 170 8.00 5.54 -3.79
CA SER A 170 7.76 5.65 -5.22
C SER A 170 6.40 5.12 -5.61
N MET A 171 5.97 3.96 -5.07
CA MET A 171 4.73 3.30 -5.47
C MET A 171 3.51 4.24 -5.48
N THR A 172 3.22 4.91 -4.37
CA THR A 172 2.06 5.81 -4.29
C THR A 172 2.17 6.99 -5.26
N LYS A 173 3.39 7.55 -5.42
CA LYS A 173 3.62 8.67 -6.33
C LYS A 173 3.54 8.25 -7.78
N ASP A 174 4.12 7.08 -8.11
CA ASP A 174 4.14 6.54 -9.47
C ASP A 174 2.72 6.17 -9.93
N ILE A 175 1.93 5.52 -9.06
CA ILE A 175 0.53 5.20 -9.35
C ILE A 175 -0.30 6.48 -9.49
N ALA A 176 -0.13 7.49 -8.63
CA ALA A 176 -0.84 8.76 -8.78
C ALA A 176 -0.46 9.50 -10.06
N ALA A 177 0.82 9.49 -10.45
CA ALA A 177 1.27 10.06 -11.72
C ALA A 177 0.72 9.27 -12.92
N PHE A 178 0.63 7.95 -12.81
CA PHE A 178 0.03 7.09 -13.82
C PHE A 178 -1.45 7.42 -14.04
N TRP A 179 -2.25 7.57 -12.98
CA TRP A 179 -3.65 7.97 -13.08
C TRP A 179 -3.83 9.34 -13.73
N ASN A 180 -3.02 10.32 -13.35
CA ASN A 180 -3.04 11.63 -14.01
C ASN A 180 -2.76 11.53 -15.53
N ASN A 181 -1.84 10.66 -15.93
CA ASN A 181 -1.55 10.42 -17.34
C ASN A 181 -2.67 9.66 -18.05
N TYR A 182 -3.32 8.72 -17.34
CA TYR A 182 -4.45 7.95 -17.85
C TYR A 182 -5.60 8.87 -18.25
N ASP A 183 -5.99 9.76 -17.34
CA ASP A 183 -7.07 10.72 -17.56
C ASP A 183 -6.72 11.74 -18.66
N THR A 184 -5.51 12.37 -18.56
CA THR A 184 -5.12 13.44 -19.48
C THR A 184 -4.86 12.98 -20.90
N ASN A 185 -4.44 11.73 -21.11
CA ASN A 185 -4.15 11.21 -22.44
C ASN A 185 -5.32 10.45 -23.08
N GLY A 186 -6.46 10.38 -22.41
CA GLY A 186 -7.65 9.64 -22.88
C GLY A 186 -7.33 8.17 -23.10
N TRP A 187 -6.60 7.55 -22.18
CA TRP A 187 -6.22 6.13 -22.30
C TRP A 187 -7.42 5.21 -22.09
N GLU A 188 -8.41 5.64 -21.33
CA GLU A 188 -9.67 4.91 -21.19
C GLU A 188 -10.35 4.73 -22.55
N ASP A 189 -10.61 5.83 -23.28
CA ASP A 189 -11.23 5.78 -24.61
C ASP A 189 -10.45 4.86 -25.55
N LYS A 190 -9.11 4.97 -25.54
CA LYS A 190 -8.23 4.12 -26.37
C LYS A 190 -8.35 2.64 -26.03
N LEU A 191 -8.46 2.28 -24.73
CA LEU A 191 -8.65 0.88 -24.31
C LEU A 191 -9.98 0.33 -24.81
N TYR A 192 -11.07 1.09 -24.66
CA TYR A 192 -12.38 0.65 -25.08
C TYR A 192 -12.52 0.56 -26.60
N ASP A 193 -12.02 1.54 -27.34
CA ASP A 193 -12.03 1.52 -28.79
C ASP A 193 -11.20 0.37 -29.37
N GLN A 194 -10.01 0.12 -28.80
CA GLN A 194 -9.09 -0.90 -29.30
C GLN A 194 -9.50 -2.32 -28.90
N LEU A 195 -9.81 -2.53 -27.61
CA LEU A 195 -10.02 -3.86 -27.06
C LEU A 195 -11.47 -4.30 -27.11
N THR A 196 -12.43 -3.35 -27.20
CA THR A 196 -13.88 -3.61 -27.24
C THR A 196 -14.31 -4.63 -26.17
N PRO A 197 -14.09 -4.35 -24.88
CA PRO A 197 -14.39 -5.29 -23.81
C PRO A 197 -15.90 -5.61 -23.78
N PRO A 198 -16.29 -6.84 -23.35
CA PRO A 198 -17.70 -7.26 -23.34
C PRO A 198 -18.53 -6.51 -22.31
N LYS A 199 -17.91 -5.91 -21.31
CA LYS A 199 -18.53 -5.17 -20.22
C LYS A 199 -17.68 -3.96 -19.86
N HIS A 200 -18.32 -2.86 -19.50
CA HIS A 200 -17.64 -1.70 -18.94
C HIS A 200 -17.05 -2.03 -17.56
N GLY A 201 -15.82 -1.60 -17.33
CA GLY A 201 -15.13 -1.69 -16.05
C GLY A 201 -13.63 -1.95 -16.23
N GLU A 202 -12.84 -1.16 -15.50
CA GLU A 202 -11.40 -1.30 -15.41
C GLU A 202 -11.00 -2.13 -14.20
N VAL A 203 -9.84 -2.76 -14.30
CA VAL A 203 -9.23 -3.57 -13.25
C VAL A 203 -7.86 -2.99 -12.93
N GLY A 204 -7.67 -2.53 -11.70
CA GLY A 204 -6.38 -2.11 -11.15
C GLY A 204 -5.72 -3.25 -10.40
N ILE A 205 -4.58 -3.76 -10.88
CA ILE A 205 -3.88 -4.91 -10.29
C ILE A 205 -2.41 -4.59 -10.05
N CYS A 206 -1.93 -4.90 -8.84
CA CYS A 206 -0.51 -4.92 -8.54
C CYS A 206 0.05 -6.34 -8.72
N VAL A 207 0.98 -6.52 -9.65
CA VAL A 207 1.59 -7.82 -9.97
C VAL A 207 3.05 -7.80 -9.55
N PRO A 208 3.47 -8.53 -8.48
CA PRO A 208 4.87 -8.62 -8.10
C PRO A 208 5.67 -9.38 -9.16
N GLU A 209 6.90 -8.95 -9.46
CA GLU A 209 7.78 -9.67 -10.39
C GLU A 209 8.18 -11.04 -9.87
N SER A 210 8.36 -11.16 -8.56
CA SER A 210 8.54 -12.44 -7.84
C SER A 210 8.13 -12.27 -6.38
N LYS A 211 8.05 -13.38 -5.61
CA LYS A 211 7.67 -13.34 -4.18
C LYS A 211 8.64 -12.55 -3.31
N ASP A 212 9.91 -12.52 -3.67
CA ASP A 212 10.98 -11.86 -2.92
C ASP A 212 11.42 -10.54 -3.58
N SER A 213 10.70 -10.10 -4.62
CA SER A 213 10.99 -8.84 -5.31
C SER A 213 10.24 -7.68 -4.65
N ASP A 214 10.94 -6.57 -4.52
CA ASP A 214 10.35 -5.29 -4.16
C ASP A 214 9.77 -4.55 -5.39
N SER A 215 10.03 -5.09 -6.59
CA SER A 215 9.54 -4.56 -7.87
C SER A 215 8.21 -5.19 -8.25
N LEU A 216 7.29 -4.37 -8.68
CA LEU A 216 5.98 -4.77 -9.16
C LEU A 216 5.56 -4.01 -10.41
N VAL A 217 4.62 -4.57 -11.14
CA VAL A 217 3.89 -3.88 -12.21
C VAL A 217 2.51 -3.52 -11.71
N TYR A 218 2.17 -2.24 -11.70
CA TYR A 218 0.79 -1.80 -11.60
C TYR A 218 0.17 -1.79 -12.99
N LEU A 219 -0.88 -2.58 -13.18
CA LEU A 219 -1.65 -2.70 -14.42
C LEU A 219 -3.04 -2.12 -14.19
N LEU A 220 -3.46 -1.17 -15.03
CA LEU A 220 -4.84 -0.73 -15.18
C LEU A 220 -5.32 -1.13 -16.57
N GLY A 221 -6.37 -1.92 -16.64
CA GLY A 221 -6.84 -2.46 -17.91
C GLY A 221 -8.27 -2.96 -17.85
N VAL A 222 -8.76 -3.45 -18.96
CA VAL A 222 -10.11 -3.99 -19.11
C VAL A 222 -10.09 -5.52 -19.22
N ILE A 223 -11.20 -6.16 -18.82
CA ILE A 223 -11.36 -7.61 -18.97
C ILE A 223 -11.67 -7.91 -20.44
N VAL A 224 -10.90 -8.81 -21.04
CA VAL A 224 -11.02 -9.20 -22.46
C VAL A 224 -11.24 -10.71 -22.60
N GLU A 225 -11.90 -11.12 -23.68
CA GLU A 225 -12.08 -12.56 -23.99
C GLU A 225 -10.77 -13.20 -24.45
N ASN A 226 -9.96 -12.45 -25.21
CA ASN A 226 -8.68 -12.90 -25.77
C ASN A 226 -7.74 -11.70 -25.99
N PHE A 227 -6.47 -11.98 -26.33
CA PHE A 227 -5.45 -10.96 -26.54
C PHE A 227 -5.24 -10.58 -28.03
N ASN A 228 -6.16 -10.91 -28.93
CA ASN A 228 -5.97 -10.72 -30.37
C ASN A 228 -5.89 -9.24 -30.78
N LYS A 229 -6.48 -8.35 -29.98
CA LYS A 229 -6.52 -6.89 -30.26
C LYS A 229 -5.51 -6.08 -29.45
N VAL A 230 -4.65 -6.75 -28.68
CA VAL A 230 -3.65 -6.09 -27.83
C VAL A 230 -2.54 -5.49 -28.67
N THR A 231 -2.15 -4.27 -28.39
CA THR A 231 -1.03 -3.57 -29.02
C THR A 231 0.28 -3.78 -28.25
N PRO A 232 1.46 -3.57 -28.86
CA PRO A 232 2.77 -3.84 -28.22
C PRO A 232 3.06 -2.98 -26.96
N ASP A 233 2.39 -1.86 -26.80
CA ASP A 233 2.49 -0.95 -25.67
C ASP A 233 1.59 -1.34 -24.50
N MET A 234 0.72 -2.33 -24.68
CA MET A 234 -0.15 -2.85 -23.64
C MET A 234 0.47 -4.03 -22.89
N ILE A 235 0.11 -4.15 -21.63
CA ILE A 235 0.46 -5.29 -20.77
C ILE A 235 -0.73 -6.24 -20.73
N THR A 236 -0.45 -7.54 -20.77
CA THR A 236 -1.45 -8.60 -20.65
C THR A 236 -1.23 -9.43 -19.42
N LEU A 237 -2.33 -9.83 -18.78
CA LEU A 237 -2.34 -10.67 -17.59
C LEU A 237 -3.48 -11.68 -17.66
N GLU A 238 -3.20 -12.93 -17.35
CA GLU A 238 -4.23 -13.92 -17.07
C GLU A 238 -4.34 -14.10 -15.56
N VAL A 239 -5.48 -13.67 -14.99
CA VAL A 239 -5.78 -13.79 -13.57
C VAL A 239 -6.39 -15.17 -13.33
N PRO A 240 -5.76 -16.02 -12.50
CA PRO A 240 -6.26 -17.38 -12.26
C PRO A 240 -7.55 -17.38 -11.43
N GLU A 241 -8.33 -18.44 -11.55
CA GLU A 241 -9.51 -18.67 -10.70
C GLU A 241 -9.15 -18.54 -9.23
N ALA A 242 -10.01 -17.84 -8.47
CA ALA A 242 -9.90 -17.70 -7.02
C ALA A 242 -11.25 -17.45 -6.36
N THR A 243 -11.32 -17.72 -5.06
CA THR A 243 -12.42 -17.25 -4.22
C THR A 243 -12.05 -15.88 -3.67
N TYR A 244 -12.97 -14.93 -3.78
CA TYR A 244 -12.78 -13.54 -3.36
C TYR A 244 -13.80 -13.14 -2.30
N ALA A 245 -13.34 -12.39 -1.31
CA ALA A 245 -14.18 -11.51 -0.51
C ALA A 245 -14.24 -10.16 -1.25
N VAL A 246 -15.43 -9.76 -1.65
CA VAL A 246 -15.66 -8.53 -2.43
C VAL A 246 -16.22 -7.46 -1.50
N PHE A 247 -15.48 -6.38 -1.33
CA PHE A 247 -15.86 -5.23 -0.52
C PHE A 247 -16.19 -4.05 -1.42
N THR A 248 -17.37 -3.46 -1.21
CA THR A 248 -17.72 -2.19 -1.83
C THR A 248 -17.30 -1.04 -0.92
N THR A 249 -16.59 -0.04 -1.45
CA THR A 249 -16.19 1.14 -0.67
C THR A 249 -17.42 1.92 -0.18
N PRO A 250 -17.31 2.68 0.93
CA PRO A 250 -18.33 3.65 1.28
C PRO A 250 -18.58 4.63 0.13
N PRO A 251 -19.84 5.06 -0.09
CA PRO A 251 -20.15 6.02 -1.16
C PRO A 251 -19.53 7.40 -0.86
N VAL A 252 -18.98 8.02 -1.89
CA VAL A 252 -18.35 9.34 -1.83
C VAL A 252 -18.95 10.22 -2.92
N ASP A 253 -19.30 11.45 -2.56
CA ASP A 253 -19.76 12.43 -3.55
C ASP A 253 -18.56 13.12 -4.24
N VAL A 254 -18.25 12.67 -5.45
CA VAL A 254 -17.19 13.25 -6.28
C VAL A 254 -17.66 14.41 -7.16
N THR A 255 -18.94 14.78 -7.08
CA THR A 255 -19.50 15.91 -7.85
C THR A 255 -19.33 17.25 -7.16
N VAL A 256 -19.15 17.26 -5.84
CA VAL A 256 -18.99 18.44 -5.00
C VAL A 256 -17.52 18.84 -4.96
N GLY A 257 -17.13 19.84 -5.75
CA GLY A 257 -15.75 20.37 -5.83
C GLY A 257 -15.27 20.67 -7.25
N GLY A 258 -15.99 20.22 -8.26
CA GLY A 258 -15.56 20.16 -9.65
C GLY A 258 -15.59 21.44 -10.47
N ARG A 259 -15.80 22.66 -9.93
CA ARG A 259 -15.72 23.91 -10.73
C ARG A 259 -14.57 24.86 -10.38
N ASN A 260 -13.87 24.67 -9.28
CA ASN A 260 -12.70 25.49 -8.89
C ASN A 260 -11.47 24.70 -8.38
N GLY A 261 -11.38 23.42 -8.69
CA GLY A 261 -10.13 22.68 -8.82
C GLY A 261 -9.27 22.47 -7.58
N LYS A 262 -9.77 22.52 -6.32
CA LYS A 262 -8.89 22.33 -5.16
C LYS A 262 -9.41 21.62 -3.91
N GLU A 263 -10.67 21.26 -3.80
CA GLU A 263 -11.17 20.73 -2.52
C GLU A 263 -12.04 19.50 -2.74
N ASN A 264 -11.60 18.33 -2.71
CA ASN A 264 -12.22 17.00 -2.55
C ASN A 264 -11.74 15.90 -3.50
N THR A 265 -10.61 16.05 -4.16
CA THR A 265 -9.98 14.92 -4.89
C THR A 265 -9.39 13.86 -3.95
N GLU A 266 -9.38 14.08 -2.62
CA GLU A 266 -8.84 13.13 -1.64
C GLU A 266 -9.88 12.19 -1.02
N ASP A 267 -11.18 12.49 -1.13
CA ASP A 267 -12.21 11.72 -0.42
C ASP A 267 -12.39 10.31 -0.98
N PHE A 268 -12.43 10.13 -2.29
CA PHE A 268 -12.56 8.82 -2.90
C PHE A 268 -11.31 7.94 -2.71
N PRO A 269 -10.09 8.40 -3.01
CA PRO A 269 -8.87 7.67 -2.66
C PRO A 269 -8.76 7.37 -1.16
N ASN A 270 -9.29 8.25 -0.29
CA ASN A 270 -9.32 8.01 1.14
C ASN A 270 -10.30 6.88 1.50
N ALA A 271 -11.49 6.85 0.92
CA ALA A 271 -12.45 5.76 1.11
C ALA A 271 -11.86 4.41 0.71
N VAL A 272 -11.14 4.35 -0.41
CA VAL A 272 -10.40 3.15 -0.86
C VAL A 272 -9.35 2.74 0.19
N ARG A 273 -8.50 3.67 0.66
CA ARG A 273 -7.48 3.39 1.69
C ARG A 273 -8.09 2.89 3.00
N GLN A 274 -9.20 3.51 3.45
CA GLN A 274 -9.90 3.09 4.68
C GLN A 274 -10.52 1.70 4.52
N THR A 275 -11.05 1.36 3.34
CA THR A 275 -11.58 0.02 3.05
C THR A 275 -10.47 -1.04 3.13
N TRP A 276 -9.31 -0.80 2.50
CA TRP A 276 -8.14 -1.68 2.61
C TRP A 276 -7.67 -1.84 4.06
N LYS A 277 -7.62 -0.74 4.82
CA LYS A 277 -7.26 -0.76 6.24
C LYS A 277 -8.22 -1.61 7.06
N TYR A 278 -9.54 -1.42 6.88
CA TYR A 278 -10.56 -2.23 7.52
C TYR A 278 -10.40 -3.73 7.22
N ILE A 279 -10.16 -4.09 5.95
CA ILE A 279 -10.00 -5.48 5.52
C ILE A 279 -8.86 -6.16 6.31
N PHE A 280 -7.68 -5.54 6.37
CA PHE A 280 -6.50 -6.15 7.00
C PHE A 280 -6.47 -6.00 8.51
N GLN A 281 -6.95 -4.91 9.09
CA GLN A 281 -6.88 -4.68 10.54
C GLN A 281 -8.06 -5.27 11.31
N GLU A 282 -9.24 -5.37 10.67
CA GLU A 282 -10.45 -5.76 11.38
C GLU A 282 -11.13 -6.99 10.80
N TRP A 283 -11.38 -7.01 9.49
CA TRP A 283 -12.20 -8.08 8.91
C TRP A 283 -11.51 -9.44 8.95
N PHE A 284 -10.25 -9.53 8.56
CA PHE A 284 -9.53 -10.80 8.61
C PHE A 284 -9.40 -11.36 10.03
N GLU A 285 -9.26 -10.49 11.04
CA GLU A 285 -9.21 -10.91 12.44
C GLU A 285 -10.51 -11.62 12.88
N LYS A 286 -11.66 -11.06 12.46
CA LYS A 286 -13.00 -11.48 12.90
C LYS A 286 -13.64 -12.53 11.97
N SER A 287 -13.10 -12.76 10.77
CA SER A 287 -13.67 -13.64 9.75
C SER A 287 -13.12 -15.06 9.84
N ASP A 288 -13.83 -16.00 9.21
CA ASP A 288 -13.38 -17.39 9.02
C ASP A 288 -12.44 -17.55 7.81
N TYR A 289 -11.89 -16.47 7.29
CA TYR A 289 -11.06 -16.44 6.09
C TYR A 289 -9.67 -15.88 6.38
N GLU A 290 -8.69 -16.34 5.59
CA GLU A 290 -7.34 -15.79 5.52
C GLU A 290 -7.02 -15.38 4.08
N TYR A 291 -6.06 -14.47 3.91
CA TYR A 291 -5.62 -14.00 2.60
C TYR A 291 -4.90 -15.11 1.83
N ASP A 292 -5.28 -15.33 0.57
CA ASP A 292 -4.59 -16.27 -0.32
C ASP A 292 -3.44 -15.58 -1.05
N GLU A 293 -2.24 -15.64 -0.48
CA GLU A 293 -1.01 -15.06 -1.06
C GLU A 293 -0.59 -15.67 -2.42
N THR A 294 -1.25 -16.76 -2.84
CA THR A 294 -0.98 -17.38 -4.14
C THR A 294 -1.78 -16.78 -5.28
N LYS A 295 -2.69 -15.88 -4.95
CA LYS A 295 -3.63 -15.24 -5.88
C LYS A 295 -3.43 -13.72 -5.86
N LEU A 296 -4.05 -13.04 -6.81
CA LEU A 296 -3.97 -11.59 -6.97
C LEU A 296 -5.25 -10.94 -6.45
N ASP A 297 -5.11 -9.90 -5.66
CA ASP A 297 -6.17 -8.96 -5.38
C ASP A 297 -6.26 -7.90 -6.48
N PHE A 298 -7.41 -7.27 -6.60
CA PHE A 298 -7.60 -6.20 -7.57
C PHE A 298 -8.74 -5.26 -7.17
N GLU A 299 -8.65 -4.06 -7.68
CA GLU A 299 -9.66 -3.02 -7.61
C GLU A 299 -10.47 -3.05 -8.90
N TYR A 300 -11.80 -2.93 -8.81
CA TYR A 300 -12.70 -2.96 -9.97
C TYR A 300 -13.51 -1.67 -10.04
N TYR A 301 -13.31 -0.95 -11.12
CA TYR A 301 -13.90 0.36 -11.41
C TYR A 301 -14.93 0.20 -12.51
N ASP A 302 -16.23 0.22 -12.19
CA ASP A 302 -17.32 0.16 -13.16
C ASP A 302 -18.07 1.48 -13.26
N GLU A 303 -19.25 1.50 -13.90
CA GLU A 303 -20.06 2.71 -14.06
C GLU A 303 -20.39 3.43 -12.74
N ARG A 304 -20.25 2.77 -11.60
CA ARG A 304 -20.46 3.37 -10.27
C ARG A 304 -19.30 4.26 -9.84
N CYS A 305 -18.15 4.18 -10.53
CA CYS A 305 -16.96 5.00 -10.27
C CYS A 305 -16.96 6.32 -11.04
N HIS A 306 -17.85 6.50 -12.01
CA HIS A 306 -17.95 7.73 -12.77
C HIS A 306 -18.59 8.84 -11.95
N PHE A 307 -18.28 10.10 -12.32
CA PHE A 307 -18.70 11.34 -11.68
C PHE A 307 -20.15 11.33 -11.13
N ARG A 308 -20.30 10.88 -9.88
CA ARG A 308 -21.59 10.65 -9.20
C ARG A 308 -21.55 11.13 -7.75
N PRO A 309 -22.72 11.44 -7.16
CA PRO A 309 -22.81 11.78 -5.73
C PRO A 309 -22.68 10.55 -4.80
N ASP A 310 -22.71 9.35 -5.35
CA ASP A 310 -22.64 8.06 -4.65
C ASP A 310 -21.57 7.14 -5.25
N THR A 311 -20.42 7.69 -5.61
CA THR A 311 -19.30 6.95 -6.21
C THR A 311 -18.79 5.88 -5.28
N VAL A 312 -18.71 4.63 -5.78
CA VAL A 312 -18.21 3.46 -5.09
C VAL A 312 -17.41 2.59 -6.05
N MET A 313 -16.50 1.77 -5.52
CA MET A 313 -15.82 0.71 -6.27
C MET A 313 -15.76 -0.58 -5.46
N ASP A 314 -15.45 -1.67 -6.12
CA ASP A 314 -15.30 -2.98 -5.48
C ASP A 314 -13.82 -3.38 -5.35
N ILE A 315 -13.45 -3.86 -4.18
CA ILE A 315 -12.15 -4.43 -3.88
C ILE A 315 -12.30 -5.95 -3.78
N TYR A 316 -11.61 -6.67 -4.64
CA TYR A 316 -11.59 -8.13 -4.69
C TYR A 316 -10.36 -8.66 -3.95
N VAL A 317 -10.57 -9.26 -2.80
CA VAL A 317 -9.50 -9.81 -1.95
C VAL A 317 -9.54 -11.34 -2.03
N PRO A 318 -8.49 -12.00 -2.51
CA PRO A 318 -8.47 -13.45 -2.61
C PRO A 318 -8.40 -14.08 -1.22
N VAL A 319 -9.25 -15.08 -0.99
CA VAL A 319 -9.40 -15.68 0.34
C VAL A 319 -9.47 -17.20 0.30
N ILE A 320 -8.99 -17.82 1.38
CA ILE A 320 -9.20 -19.23 1.70
C ILE A 320 -9.79 -19.33 3.11
N LYS A 321 -10.57 -20.39 3.37
CA LYS A 321 -11.10 -20.63 4.72
C LYS A 321 -9.96 -20.97 5.69
N LYS A 322 -9.99 -20.36 6.87
CA LYS A 322 -9.17 -20.79 8.00
C LYS A 322 -9.42 -22.26 8.31
N LYS A 323 -8.38 -22.97 8.67
CA LYS A 323 -8.47 -24.40 9.03
C LYS A 323 -8.98 -24.58 10.45
#